data_7ee18237b096c04124d10b93dea65f8d
#
_entry.id   7ee18237b096c04124d10b93dea65f8d
#
_cell.length_a   1.000
_cell.length_b   1.000
_cell.length_c   1.000
_cell.angle_alpha   90.00
_cell.angle_beta   90.00
_cell.angle_gamma   90.00
#
_symmetry.space_group_name_H-M   'P 1'
#
loop_
_entity.id
_entity.type
_entity.pdbx_description
1 polymer ?
#
loop_
_entity_poly.entity_id
_entity_poly.type
_entity_poly.pdbx_seq_one_letter_code
_entity_poly.pdbx_strand_id
1 'polypeptide(L)'
;KDISDLIQFWGGKTIRLVGKKNSPIKAIKDSKKNLGEVGLVKSIDKKKIMTPLKAGKIPVISPIGWTSKDEPMNINGDFAACAVAASLKAEKIILLTDISGVRDLEGKKISTMSLKEAKRVLKNKKNIKGGMYPKLTGAIDCLEKGVKNAHIVDGRVPVSYTHLTLPTTQVV
;
A
#
# COMPACT_ATOMS: atom_id res chain seq x y z
N LYS A 1 1.26 20.87 -7.85
CA LYS A 1 0.05 20.08 -8.23
C LYS A 1 0.14 18.75 -7.48
N ASP A 2 -0.92 18.34 -6.82
CA ASP A 2 -0.96 17.04 -6.16
C ASP A 2 -1.42 15.91 -7.12
N ILE A 3 -1.40 14.66 -6.63
CA ILE A 3 -1.78 13.49 -7.44
C ILE A 3 -3.21 13.63 -8.00
N SER A 4 -4.14 14.16 -7.21
CA SER A 4 -5.53 14.35 -7.63
C SER A 4 -5.63 15.33 -8.80
N ASP A 5 -4.89 16.45 -8.73
CA ASP A 5 -4.86 17.46 -9.79
C ASP A 5 -4.26 16.88 -11.09
N LEU A 6 -3.22 16.05 -10.97
CA LEU A 6 -2.61 15.39 -12.13
C LEU A 6 -3.58 14.41 -12.82
N ILE A 7 -4.26 13.58 -12.03
CA ILE A 7 -5.26 12.64 -12.58
C ILE A 7 -6.38 13.40 -13.28
N GLN A 8 -6.87 14.50 -12.69
CA GLN A 8 -7.91 15.33 -13.29
C GLN A 8 -7.43 16.01 -14.58
N PHE A 9 -6.20 16.47 -14.61
CA PHE A 9 -5.58 17.06 -15.81
C PHE A 9 -5.60 16.09 -17.00
N TRP A 10 -5.44 14.77 -16.74
CA TRP A 10 -5.52 13.72 -17.75
C TRP A 10 -6.93 13.15 -17.93
N GLY A 11 -7.98 13.87 -17.49
CA GLY A 11 -9.39 13.51 -17.72
C GLY A 11 -9.98 12.53 -16.71
N GLY A 12 -9.21 12.09 -15.69
CA GLY A 12 -9.72 11.23 -14.63
C GLY A 12 -10.58 12.00 -13.64
N LYS A 13 -11.61 11.34 -13.10
CA LYS A 13 -12.44 11.91 -12.02
C LYS A 13 -11.91 11.43 -10.67
N THR A 14 -11.55 12.33 -9.77
CA THR A 14 -11.01 11.98 -8.46
C THR A 14 -11.88 12.44 -7.31
N ILE A 15 -11.65 11.84 -6.14
CA ILE A 15 -12.11 12.35 -4.84
C ILE A 15 -10.96 12.24 -3.84
N ARG A 16 -10.70 13.31 -3.11
CA ARG A 16 -9.71 13.34 -2.02
C ARG A 16 -10.34 12.83 -0.74
N LEU A 17 -9.84 11.72 -0.23
CA LEU A 17 -10.25 11.14 1.05
C LEU A 17 -9.22 11.52 2.12
N VAL A 18 -9.22 12.80 2.49
CA VAL A 18 -8.29 13.42 3.45
C VAL A 18 -9.07 14.12 4.57
N GLY A 19 -8.40 14.34 5.70
CA GLY A 19 -8.99 15.01 6.87
C GLY A 19 -9.97 14.12 7.63
N LYS A 20 -10.36 14.58 8.85
CA LYS A 20 -11.15 13.84 9.83
C LYS A 20 -12.45 13.24 9.27
N LYS A 21 -13.22 14.05 8.56
CA LYS A 21 -14.54 13.62 8.03
C LYS A 21 -14.42 12.62 6.89
N ASN A 22 -13.42 12.79 6.01
CA ASN A 22 -13.32 12.07 4.75
C ASN A 22 -12.34 10.89 4.79
N SER A 23 -11.34 10.89 5.70
CA SER A 23 -10.42 9.76 5.80
C SER A 23 -11.17 8.45 6.06
N PRO A 24 -10.88 7.39 5.29
CA PRO A 24 -11.43 6.07 5.54
C PRO A 24 -10.67 5.30 6.62
N ILE A 25 -9.53 5.82 7.09
CA ILE A 25 -8.62 5.12 7.99
C ILE A 25 -8.93 5.48 9.44
N LYS A 26 -9.37 4.49 10.22
CA LYS A 26 -9.42 4.56 11.68
C LYS A 26 -8.09 4.06 12.23
N ALA A 27 -7.48 4.82 13.16
CA ALA A 27 -6.16 4.55 13.69
C ALA A 27 -6.18 4.29 15.21
N ILE A 28 -5.10 3.67 15.67
CA ILE A 28 -4.68 3.62 17.08
C ILE A 28 -3.24 4.11 17.17
N LYS A 29 -2.88 4.72 18.29
CA LYS A 29 -1.50 5.15 18.54
C LYS A 29 -0.57 3.94 18.64
N ASP A 30 0.60 3.99 18.00
CA ASP A 30 1.63 2.96 18.14
C ASP A 30 2.37 3.16 19.48
N SER A 31 1.96 2.40 20.50
CA SER A 31 2.57 2.48 21.84
C SER A 31 4.00 1.91 21.92
N LYS A 32 4.43 1.16 20.90
CA LYS A 32 5.78 0.55 20.89
C LYS A 32 6.87 1.50 20.46
N LYS A 33 6.49 2.61 19.84
CA LYS A 33 7.42 3.62 19.34
C LYS A 33 7.05 4.96 19.96
N ASN A 34 7.92 5.50 20.78
CA ASN A 34 7.75 6.86 21.32
C ASN A 34 8.04 7.92 20.23
N LEU A 35 7.34 7.83 19.08
CA LEU A 35 7.56 8.60 17.86
C LEU A 35 6.44 9.65 17.63
N GLY A 36 5.90 10.22 18.69
CA GLY A 36 4.88 11.26 18.57
C GLY A 36 3.55 10.74 17.99
N GLU A 37 3.07 11.32 16.90
CA GLU A 37 1.78 11.03 16.28
C GLU A 37 1.83 9.89 15.25
N VAL A 38 2.62 8.87 15.48
CA VAL A 38 2.67 7.66 14.65
C VAL A 38 1.61 6.67 15.10
N GLY A 39 0.86 6.15 14.15
CA GLY A 39 -0.24 5.21 14.40
C GLY A 39 -0.22 3.95 13.54
N LEU A 40 -1.07 3.03 13.94
CA LEU A 40 -1.37 1.79 13.21
C LEU A 40 -2.81 1.85 12.70
N VAL A 41 -3.08 1.18 11.58
CA VAL A 41 -4.45 1.04 11.06
C VAL A 41 -5.23 0.13 12.00
N LYS A 42 -6.32 0.66 12.58
CA LYS A 42 -7.29 -0.12 13.36
C LYS A 42 -8.32 -0.78 12.47
N SER A 43 -8.91 -0.01 11.56
CA SER A 43 -9.91 -0.47 10.59
C SER A 43 -10.07 0.50 9.43
N ILE A 44 -10.69 0.01 8.35
CA ILE A 44 -10.99 0.80 7.14
C ILE A 44 -12.51 0.93 6.97
N ASP A 45 -12.99 2.15 6.81
CA ASP A 45 -14.37 2.42 6.40
C ASP A 45 -14.51 2.21 4.89
N LYS A 46 -14.92 1.00 4.52
CA LYS A 46 -15.07 0.59 3.11
C LYS A 46 -16.07 1.45 2.35
N LYS A 47 -17.12 1.94 3.01
CA LYS A 47 -18.18 2.74 2.35
C LYS A 47 -17.61 4.02 1.78
N LYS A 48 -16.73 4.69 2.51
CA LYS A 48 -16.06 5.92 2.05
C LYS A 48 -15.25 5.72 0.77
N ILE A 49 -14.74 4.52 0.52
CA ILE A 49 -13.96 4.18 -0.67
C ILE A 49 -14.87 3.65 -1.78
N MET A 50 -15.75 2.71 -1.45
CA MET A 50 -16.59 2.03 -2.45
C MET A 50 -17.65 2.93 -3.07
N THR A 51 -18.23 3.87 -2.30
CA THR A 51 -19.24 4.80 -2.82
C THR A 51 -18.71 5.64 -3.98
N PRO A 52 -17.57 6.35 -3.85
CA PRO A 52 -17.03 7.09 -4.98
C PRO A 52 -16.52 6.19 -6.11
N LEU A 53 -15.95 5.02 -5.82
CA LEU A 53 -15.55 4.06 -6.86
C LEU A 53 -16.73 3.65 -7.73
N LYS A 54 -17.87 3.30 -7.13
CA LYS A 54 -19.11 2.97 -7.87
C LYS A 54 -19.64 4.14 -8.70
N ALA A 55 -19.34 5.38 -8.30
CA ALA A 55 -19.66 6.59 -9.05
C ALA A 55 -18.58 6.95 -10.09
N GLY A 56 -17.66 6.05 -10.42
CA GLY A 56 -16.61 6.25 -11.42
C GLY A 56 -15.52 7.25 -11.01
N LYS A 57 -15.35 7.50 -9.71
CA LYS A 57 -14.30 8.39 -9.19
C LYS A 57 -13.14 7.59 -8.61
N ILE A 58 -11.93 8.07 -8.82
CA ILE A 58 -10.69 7.50 -8.26
C ILE A 58 -10.46 8.09 -6.87
N PRO A 59 -10.54 7.31 -5.78
CA PRO A 59 -10.24 7.80 -4.43
C PRO A 59 -8.73 8.02 -4.25
N VAL A 60 -8.34 9.23 -3.90
CA VAL A 60 -6.97 9.58 -3.49
C VAL A 60 -6.94 9.68 -1.98
N ILE A 61 -6.25 8.73 -1.33
CA ILE A 61 -6.29 8.55 0.13
C ILE A 61 -4.97 9.00 0.74
N SER A 62 -5.04 9.91 1.73
CA SER A 62 -3.87 10.25 2.54
C SER A 62 -3.62 9.15 3.59
N PRO A 63 -2.35 8.79 3.90
CA PRO A 63 -2.03 7.81 4.94
C PRO A 63 -2.11 8.40 6.36
N ILE A 64 -3.11 9.26 6.60
CA ILE A 64 -3.43 9.83 7.91
C ILE A 64 -4.71 9.17 8.41
N GLY A 65 -4.60 8.45 9.51
CA GLY A 65 -5.73 7.87 10.21
C GLY A 65 -6.18 8.73 11.39
N TRP A 66 -7.36 8.47 11.91
CA TRP A 66 -7.93 9.20 13.04
C TRP A 66 -8.26 8.25 14.17
N THR A 67 -7.88 8.59 15.41
CA THR A 67 -8.22 7.82 16.62
C THR A 67 -9.67 8.07 17.00
N SER A 68 -10.16 7.27 17.97
CA SER A 68 -11.49 7.49 18.57
C SER A 68 -11.60 8.80 19.35
N LYS A 69 -10.47 9.42 19.69
CA LYS A 69 -10.39 10.74 20.34
C LYS A 69 -10.20 11.87 19.33
N ASP A 70 -10.37 11.59 18.03
CA ASP A 70 -10.21 12.57 16.97
C ASP A 70 -8.77 13.12 16.78
N GLU A 71 -7.77 12.36 17.20
CA GLU A 71 -6.37 12.71 17.04
C GLU A 71 -5.86 12.17 15.69
N PRO A 72 -5.16 12.99 14.89
CA PRO A 72 -4.55 12.52 13.64
C PRO A 72 -3.33 11.66 13.93
N MET A 73 -3.19 10.54 13.22
CA MET A 73 -2.04 9.64 13.31
C MET A 73 -1.40 9.48 11.93
N ASN A 74 -0.11 9.72 11.85
CA ASN A 74 0.67 9.42 10.64
C ASN A 74 0.89 7.91 10.54
N ILE A 75 0.45 7.32 9.43
CA ILE A 75 0.58 5.87 9.16
C ILE A 75 1.55 5.69 8.01
N ASN A 76 2.41 4.69 8.10
CA ASN A 76 3.25 4.33 6.96
C ASN A 76 2.38 4.04 5.73
N GLY A 77 2.71 4.68 4.59
CA GLY A 77 1.90 4.60 3.37
C GLY A 77 1.71 3.18 2.84
N ASP A 78 2.74 2.33 2.92
CA ASP A 78 2.65 0.94 2.48
C ASP A 78 1.67 0.14 3.34
N PHE A 79 1.71 0.31 4.67
CA PHE A 79 0.77 -0.36 5.57
C PHE A 79 -0.67 0.17 5.42
N ALA A 80 -0.83 1.48 5.18
CA ALA A 80 -2.13 2.06 4.90
C ALA A 80 -2.73 1.50 3.61
N ALA A 81 -1.94 1.46 2.52
CA ALA A 81 -2.35 0.90 1.23
C ALA A 81 -2.71 -0.59 1.34
N CYS A 82 -1.88 -1.36 2.05
CA CYS A 82 -2.14 -2.78 2.27
C CYS A 82 -3.41 -3.02 3.09
N ALA A 83 -3.68 -2.23 4.12
CA ALA A 83 -4.90 -2.33 4.91
C ALA A 83 -6.15 -2.00 4.07
N VAL A 84 -6.07 -0.98 3.21
CA VAL A 84 -7.15 -0.64 2.26
C VAL A 84 -7.38 -1.78 1.28
N ALA A 85 -6.33 -2.26 0.60
CA ALA A 85 -6.42 -3.36 -0.37
C ALA A 85 -7.01 -4.63 0.25
N ALA A 86 -6.53 -5.04 1.42
CA ALA A 86 -7.02 -6.19 2.15
C ALA A 86 -8.50 -6.03 2.56
N SER A 87 -8.88 -4.84 3.05
CA SER A 87 -10.27 -4.57 3.45
C SER A 87 -11.25 -4.67 2.28
N LEU A 88 -10.81 -4.26 1.08
CA LEU A 88 -11.62 -4.30 -0.15
C LEU A 88 -11.55 -5.66 -0.86
N LYS A 89 -10.71 -6.58 -0.41
CA LYS A 89 -10.35 -7.82 -1.11
C LYS A 89 -9.92 -7.51 -2.54
N ALA A 90 -9.02 -6.54 -2.69
CA ALA A 90 -8.55 -6.08 -3.97
C ALA A 90 -7.94 -7.23 -4.77
N GLU A 91 -8.08 -7.18 -6.09
CA GLU A 91 -7.46 -8.17 -6.97
C GLU A 91 -5.94 -8.05 -6.94
N LYS A 92 -5.43 -6.83 -6.90
CA LYS A 92 -3.98 -6.58 -6.80
C LYS A 92 -3.68 -5.29 -6.02
N ILE A 93 -2.48 -5.24 -5.45
CA ILE A 93 -1.87 -4.03 -4.92
C ILE A 93 -0.56 -3.77 -5.66
N ILE A 94 -0.27 -2.50 -5.93
CA ILE A 94 0.98 -2.06 -6.56
C ILE A 94 1.66 -1.10 -5.60
N LEU A 95 2.84 -1.49 -5.10
CA LEU A 95 3.68 -0.69 -4.22
C LEU A 95 4.83 -0.12 -5.04
N LEU A 96 4.87 1.20 -5.17
CA LEU A 96 5.93 1.89 -5.88
C LEU A 96 7.17 2.05 -4.98
N THR A 97 8.34 1.88 -5.58
CA THR A 97 9.63 2.06 -4.91
C THR A 97 10.59 2.84 -5.82
N ASP A 98 11.64 3.36 -5.24
CA ASP A 98 12.75 4.05 -5.92
C ASP A 98 13.95 3.13 -6.20
N ILE A 99 13.80 1.83 -5.95
CA ILE A 99 14.81 0.82 -6.23
C ILE A 99 14.27 -0.25 -7.17
N SER A 100 15.17 -0.98 -7.83
CA SER A 100 14.84 -1.94 -8.91
C SER A 100 14.10 -3.21 -8.45
N GLY A 101 13.61 -3.29 -7.21
CA GLY A 101 12.83 -4.42 -6.68
C GLY A 101 13.54 -5.19 -5.57
N VAL A 102 12.97 -6.33 -5.21
CA VAL A 102 13.51 -7.24 -4.19
C VAL A 102 14.72 -7.98 -4.74
N ARG A 103 15.76 -8.17 -3.91
CA ARG A 103 16.96 -8.93 -4.26
C ARG A 103 17.11 -10.17 -3.38
N ASP A 104 17.68 -11.23 -3.95
CA ASP A 104 18.04 -12.44 -3.20
C ASP A 104 19.31 -12.25 -2.36
N LEU A 105 19.80 -13.36 -1.76
CA LEU A 105 21.01 -13.37 -0.93
C LEU A 105 22.28 -13.05 -1.72
N GLU A 106 22.26 -13.28 -3.02
CA GLU A 106 23.37 -13.06 -3.94
C GLU A 106 23.31 -11.66 -4.59
N GLY A 107 22.27 -10.87 -4.24
CA GLY A 107 22.04 -9.53 -4.80
C GLY A 107 21.34 -9.51 -6.15
N LYS A 108 20.94 -10.67 -6.70
CA LYS A 108 20.20 -10.78 -7.95
C LYS A 108 18.75 -10.35 -7.75
N LYS A 109 18.20 -9.60 -8.72
CA LYS A 109 16.81 -9.17 -8.70
C LYS A 109 15.88 -10.39 -8.77
N ILE A 110 14.94 -10.47 -7.85
CA ILE A 110 13.86 -11.45 -7.89
C ILE A 110 12.68 -10.82 -8.64
N SER A 111 12.31 -11.40 -9.78
CA SER A 111 11.17 -10.92 -10.57
C SER A 111 9.83 -11.46 -10.06
N THR A 112 9.82 -12.67 -9.51
CA THR A 112 8.61 -13.36 -9.04
C THR A 112 8.95 -14.28 -7.89
N MET A 113 8.11 -14.31 -6.87
CA MET A 113 8.26 -15.22 -5.74
C MET A 113 6.90 -15.66 -5.18
N SER A 114 6.84 -16.86 -4.64
CA SER A 114 5.70 -17.33 -3.89
C SER A 114 5.62 -16.66 -2.50
N LEU A 115 4.46 -16.69 -1.88
CA LEU A 115 4.27 -16.20 -0.51
C LEU A 115 5.23 -16.87 0.50
N LYS A 116 5.50 -18.17 0.31
CA LYS A 116 6.44 -18.95 1.15
C LYS A 116 7.88 -18.43 1.02
N GLU A 117 8.31 -18.16 -0.21
CA GLU A 117 9.63 -17.58 -0.49
C GLU A 117 9.74 -16.15 0.04
N ALA A 118 8.72 -15.31 -0.16
CA ALA A 118 8.68 -13.96 0.38
C ALA A 118 8.85 -13.94 1.90
N LYS A 119 8.19 -14.85 2.62
CA LYS A 119 8.36 -15.02 4.07
C LYS A 119 9.78 -15.46 4.44
N ARG A 120 10.39 -16.34 3.64
CA ARG A 120 11.78 -16.78 3.86
C ARG A 120 12.76 -15.62 3.66
N VAL A 121 12.58 -14.86 2.60
CA VAL A 121 13.39 -13.66 2.32
C VAL A 121 13.25 -12.64 3.44
N LEU A 122 12.02 -12.39 3.95
CA LEU A 122 11.76 -11.44 5.05
C LEU A 122 12.43 -11.87 6.38
N LYS A 123 12.51 -13.18 6.67
CA LYS A 123 13.20 -13.69 7.86
C LYS A 123 14.71 -13.42 7.85
N ASN A 124 15.30 -13.37 6.65
CA ASN A 124 16.71 -13.10 6.48
C ASN A 124 16.99 -11.60 6.36
N LYS A 125 16.99 -10.91 7.52
CA LYS A 125 17.10 -9.44 7.62
C LYS A 125 18.35 -8.83 6.97
N LYS A 126 19.40 -9.63 6.65
CA LYS A 126 20.65 -9.12 6.09
C LYS A 126 20.48 -8.46 4.71
N ASN A 127 19.50 -8.87 3.92
CA ASN A 127 19.34 -8.46 2.52
C ASN A 127 18.19 -7.48 2.28
N ILE A 128 17.37 -7.22 3.30
CA ILE A 128 16.25 -6.28 3.16
C ILE A 128 16.58 -5.03 3.97
N LYS A 129 16.97 -3.95 3.28
CA LYS A 129 17.35 -2.68 3.91
C LYS A 129 16.29 -1.59 3.66
N GLY A 130 16.18 -0.65 4.58
CA GLY A 130 15.40 0.58 4.43
C GLY A 130 13.93 0.36 4.09
N GLY A 131 13.44 1.11 3.11
CA GLY A 131 12.03 1.11 2.70
C GLY A 131 11.49 -0.18 2.10
N MET A 132 12.36 -1.16 1.73
CA MET A 132 11.90 -2.44 1.20
C MET A 132 11.29 -3.34 2.28
N TYR A 133 11.75 -3.26 3.53
CA TYR A 133 11.22 -4.06 4.64
C TYR A 133 9.72 -3.82 4.87
N PRO A 134 9.23 -2.58 5.06
CA PRO A 134 7.80 -2.33 5.21
C PRO A 134 7.00 -2.71 3.96
N LYS A 135 7.53 -2.52 2.75
CA LYS A 135 6.85 -2.90 1.49
C LYS A 135 6.64 -4.42 1.40
N LEU A 136 7.71 -5.19 1.61
CA LEU A 136 7.61 -6.66 1.56
C LEU A 136 6.73 -7.21 2.70
N THR A 137 6.86 -6.66 3.91
CA THR A 137 6.01 -7.02 5.05
C THR A 137 4.54 -6.73 4.77
N GLY A 138 4.24 -5.54 4.26
CA GLY A 138 2.89 -5.15 3.88
C GLY A 138 2.32 -6.01 2.75
N ALA A 139 3.11 -6.31 1.72
CA ALA A 139 2.70 -7.20 0.63
C ALA A 139 2.33 -8.61 1.13
N ILE A 140 3.16 -9.18 2.01
CA ILE A 140 2.89 -10.50 2.63
C ILE A 140 1.58 -10.46 3.43
N ASP A 141 1.42 -9.48 4.32
CA ASP A 141 0.21 -9.31 5.14
C ASP A 141 -1.04 -9.14 4.27
N CYS A 142 -0.91 -8.41 3.17
CA CYS A 142 -1.97 -8.17 2.21
C CYS A 142 -2.45 -9.46 1.52
N LEU A 143 -1.50 -10.29 1.07
CA LEU A 143 -1.78 -11.60 0.45
C LEU A 143 -2.42 -12.57 1.45
N GLU A 144 -1.92 -12.62 2.69
CA GLU A 144 -2.51 -13.44 3.76
C GLU A 144 -3.95 -13.04 4.11
N LYS A 145 -4.29 -11.77 3.90
CA LYS A 145 -5.64 -11.22 4.11
C LYS A 145 -6.54 -11.32 2.87
N GLY A 146 -6.09 -12.00 1.81
CA GLY A 146 -6.92 -12.37 0.67
C GLY A 146 -6.86 -11.41 -0.53
N VAL A 147 -5.89 -10.52 -0.60
CA VAL A 147 -5.51 -9.86 -1.86
C VAL A 147 -4.84 -10.89 -2.75
N LYS A 148 -5.22 -10.96 -4.04
CA LYS A 148 -4.74 -12.03 -4.91
C LYS A 148 -3.28 -11.84 -5.33
N ASN A 149 -2.87 -10.60 -5.62
CA ASN A 149 -1.54 -10.30 -6.14
C ASN A 149 -0.96 -9.06 -5.48
N ALA A 150 0.35 -9.05 -5.24
CA ALA A 150 1.09 -7.89 -4.76
C ALA A 150 2.32 -7.66 -5.66
N HIS A 151 2.46 -6.44 -6.15
CA HIS A 151 3.55 -6.02 -7.02
C HIS A 151 4.37 -4.93 -6.33
N ILE A 152 5.69 -5.09 -6.34
CA ILE A 152 6.64 -4.05 -5.90
C ILE A 152 7.42 -3.64 -7.14
N VAL A 153 7.20 -2.43 -7.61
CA VAL A 153 7.74 -1.95 -8.90
C VAL A 153 8.51 -0.65 -8.75
N ASP A 154 9.56 -0.50 -9.56
CA ASP A 154 10.32 0.74 -9.64
C ASP A 154 9.46 1.83 -10.28
N GLY A 155 9.07 2.81 -9.46
CA GLY A 155 8.19 3.92 -9.86
C GLY A 155 8.82 4.88 -10.88
N ARG A 156 10.13 4.79 -11.11
CA ARG A 156 10.86 5.62 -12.09
C ARG A 156 10.82 5.04 -13.50
N VAL A 157 10.41 3.78 -13.65
CA VAL A 157 10.41 3.07 -14.93
C VAL A 157 8.96 2.88 -15.42
N PRO A 158 8.48 3.70 -16.39
CA PRO A 158 7.08 3.65 -16.86
C PRO A 158 6.65 2.27 -17.38
N VAL A 159 7.53 1.53 -18.05
CA VAL A 159 7.25 0.18 -18.58
C VAL A 159 6.88 -0.81 -17.47
N SER A 160 7.31 -0.57 -16.23
CA SER A 160 7.01 -1.47 -15.09
C SER A 160 5.51 -1.61 -14.81
N TYR A 161 4.66 -0.70 -15.30
CA TYR A 161 3.20 -0.76 -15.06
C TYR A 161 2.43 -1.39 -16.22
N THR A 162 2.95 -1.33 -17.45
CA THR A 162 2.21 -1.72 -18.66
C THR A 162 1.91 -3.21 -18.72
N HIS A 163 2.72 -4.03 -18.07
CA HIS A 163 2.55 -5.49 -18.01
C HIS A 163 1.79 -5.99 -16.78
N LEU A 164 1.35 -5.09 -15.88
CA LEU A 164 0.61 -5.47 -14.67
C LEU A 164 -0.89 -5.74 -14.90
N THR A 165 -1.35 -5.66 -16.13
CA THR A 165 -2.77 -5.83 -16.50
C THR A 165 -3.22 -7.29 -16.59
N LEU A 166 -2.28 -8.25 -16.66
CA LEU A 166 -2.59 -9.67 -16.74
C LEU A 166 -2.82 -10.29 -15.35
N PRO A 167 -3.77 -11.21 -15.19
CA PRO A 167 -4.00 -11.91 -13.92
C PRO A 167 -2.85 -12.88 -13.65
N THR A 168 -2.01 -12.55 -12.68
CA THR A 168 -0.94 -13.43 -12.20
C THR A 168 -1.03 -13.59 -10.69
N THR A 169 -0.98 -14.83 -10.24
CA THR A 169 -1.03 -15.21 -8.80
C THR A 169 0.35 -15.10 -8.13
N GLN A 170 1.13 -14.03 -8.42
CA GLN A 170 2.53 -13.96 -8.05
C GLN A 170 2.91 -12.60 -7.46
N VAL A 171 3.87 -12.60 -6.52
CA VAL A 171 4.57 -11.39 -6.08
C VAL A 171 5.67 -11.11 -7.09
N VAL A 172 5.57 -9.99 -7.80
CA VAL A 172 6.55 -9.57 -8.82
C VAL A 172 7.32 -8.37 -8.36
#